data_b6148dfb9e254ddd3203b5382d69b87b
#
_entry.id   b6148dfb9e254ddd3203b5382d69b87b
#
_cell.length_a   1.000
_cell.length_b   1.000
_cell.length_c   1.000
_cell.angle_alpha   90.00
_cell.angle_beta   90.00
_cell.angle_gamma   90.00
#
_symmetry.space_group_name_H-M   'P 1'
#
loop_
_entity.id
_entity.type
_entity.pdbx_description
1 polymer ?
#
loop_
_entity_poly.entity_id
_entity_poly.type
_entity_poly.pdbx_seq_one_letter_code
_entity_poly.pdbx_strand_id
1 'polypeptide(L)'
;RVYRNEYEKNRNKTDKLFLIRRRIKNCISNSIKRTNHRKKGKTVEILGCSFEEFKTYIESKFESWMNWENYGLYNGELNYGWDLDHIIPTASAKSEVEIMLLNKFTNFQPLCSYVNRVIKKDKLI
;
A
#
# COMPACT_ATOMS: atom_id res chain seq x y z
N ARG A 1 5.02 -27.69 3.13
CA ARG A 1 5.14 -26.44 2.33
C ARG A 1 3.98 -26.26 1.35
N VAL A 2 3.64 -27.26 0.57
CA VAL A 2 2.48 -27.24 -0.34
C VAL A 2 1.21 -27.02 0.46
N TYR A 3 1.08 -27.72 1.56
CA TYR A 3 -0.06 -27.62 2.47
C TYR A 3 -0.22 -26.18 2.99
N ARG A 4 0.89 -25.54 3.37
CA ARG A 4 0.89 -24.17 3.86
C ARG A 4 0.45 -23.19 2.77
N ASN A 5 0.90 -23.41 1.54
CA ASN A 5 0.53 -22.55 0.41
C ASN A 5 -0.97 -22.60 0.14
N GLU A 6 -1.58 -23.77 0.25
CA GLU A 6 -3.02 -23.92 0.07
C GLU A 6 -3.79 -23.20 1.17
N TYR A 7 -3.33 -23.32 2.41
CA TYR A 7 -3.93 -22.64 3.54
C TYR A 7 -3.91 -21.12 3.32
N GLU A 8 -2.77 -20.57 2.93
CA GLU A 8 -2.63 -19.14 2.69
C GLU A 8 -3.51 -18.66 1.53
N LYS A 9 -3.60 -19.43 0.45
CA LYS A 9 -4.47 -19.11 -0.67
C LYS A 9 -5.93 -19.07 -0.26
N ASN A 10 -6.37 -20.06 0.52
CA ASN A 10 -7.74 -20.11 1.00
C ASN A 10 -8.06 -18.95 1.92
N ARG A 11 -7.12 -18.61 2.81
CA ARG A 11 -7.29 -17.48 3.72
C ARG A 11 -7.37 -16.16 2.96
N ASN A 12 -6.56 -15.98 1.92
CA ASN A 12 -6.59 -14.78 1.10
C ASN A 12 -7.93 -14.63 0.37
N LYS A 13 -8.58 -15.73 0.01
CA LYS A 13 -9.88 -15.69 -0.66
C LYS A 13 -11.02 -15.36 0.29
N THR A 14 -10.97 -15.86 1.52
CA THR A 14 -12.09 -15.79 2.46
C THR A 14 -11.95 -14.67 3.49
N ASP A 15 -10.73 -14.19 3.74
CA ASP A 15 -10.45 -13.16 4.75
C ASP A 15 -9.86 -11.92 4.06
N LYS A 16 -10.73 -11.01 3.65
CA LYS A 16 -10.33 -9.78 2.98
C LYS A 16 -9.42 -8.90 3.85
N LEU A 17 -9.70 -8.85 5.15
CA LEU A 17 -8.90 -8.05 6.07
C LEU A 17 -7.48 -8.60 6.18
N PHE A 18 -7.33 -9.91 6.19
CA PHE A 18 -6.01 -10.54 6.21
C PHE A 18 -5.21 -10.16 4.96
N LEU A 19 -5.85 -10.22 3.80
CA LEU A 19 -5.21 -9.85 2.53
C LEU A 19 -4.80 -8.38 2.52
N ILE A 20 -5.67 -7.50 3.00
CA ILE A 20 -5.41 -6.06 3.08
C ILE A 20 -4.22 -5.80 4.00
N ARG A 21 -4.20 -6.41 5.18
CA ARG A 21 -3.07 -6.30 6.12
C ARG A 21 -1.76 -6.67 5.46
N ARG A 22 -1.75 -7.80 4.76
CA ARG A 22 -0.56 -8.30 4.09
C ARG A 22 -0.06 -7.31 3.03
N ARG A 23 -0.97 -6.76 2.25
CA ARG A 23 -0.63 -5.79 1.20
C ARG A 23 -0.06 -4.50 1.78
N ILE A 24 -0.66 -4.01 2.86
CA ILE A 24 -0.17 -2.80 3.55
C ILE A 24 1.21 -3.05 4.13
N LYS A 25 1.42 -4.17 4.82
CA LYS A 25 2.72 -4.53 5.38
C LYS A 25 3.79 -4.60 4.30
N ASN A 26 3.48 -5.22 3.17
CA ASN A 26 4.42 -5.33 2.05
C ASN A 26 4.74 -3.97 1.45
N CYS A 27 3.74 -3.13 1.27
CA CYS A 27 3.92 -1.78 0.74
C CYS A 27 4.88 -0.98 1.61
N ILE A 28 4.67 -0.97 2.91
CA ILE A 28 5.51 -0.23 3.86
C ILE A 28 6.92 -0.83 3.90
N SER A 29 7.04 -2.13 4.05
CA SER A 29 8.34 -2.81 4.11
C SER A 29 9.16 -2.57 2.84
N ASN A 30 8.52 -2.67 1.67
CA ASN A 30 9.21 -2.46 0.40
C ASN A 30 9.66 -1.00 0.23
N SER A 31 8.85 -0.04 0.65
CA SER A 31 9.23 1.37 0.56
C SER A 31 10.46 1.68 1.43
N ILE A 32 10.54 1.08 2.61
CA ILE A 32 11.67 1.27 3.52
C ILE A 32 12.93 0.62 2.95
N LYS A 33 12.81 -0.60 2.42
CA LYS A 33 13.95 -1.31 1.81
C LYS A 33 14.52 -0.59 0.60
N ARG A 34 13.67 0.00 -0.23
CA ARG A 34 14.12 0.71 -1.43
C ARG A 34 15.01 1.91 -1.13
N THR A 35 14.93 2.44 0.08
CA THR A 35 15.76 3.56 0.52
C THR A 35 16.96 3.10 1.35
N ASN A 36 17.26 1.78 1.34
CA ASN A 36 18.37 1.17 2.09
C ASN A 36 18.25 1.31 3.61
N HIS A 37 17.01 1.34 4.10
CA HIS A 37 16.75 1.39 5.53
C HIS A 37 16.11 0.08 6.00
N ARG A 38 16.12 -0.12 7.30
CA ARG A 38 15.44 -1.24 7.94
C ARG A 38 14.15 -0.77 8.56
N LYS A 39 13.10 -1.58 8.44
CA LYS A 39 11.85 -1.33 9.12
C LYS A 39 12.09 -1.44 10.63
N LYS A 40 11.76 -0.39 11.37
CA LYS A 40 11.85 -0.36 12.83
C LYS A 40 10.45 -0.23 13.42
N GLY A 41 10.07 -1.23 14.20
CA GLY A 41 8.76 -1.26 14.82
C GLY A 41 7.73 -2.00 13.99
N LYS A 42 6.55 -2.13 14.56
CA LYS A 42 5.43 -2.81 13.92
C LYS A 42 4.78 -1.91 12.88
N THR A 43 4.16 -2.51 11.89
CA THR A 43 3.48 -1.77 10.82
C THR A 43 2.46 -0.79 11.38
N VAL A 44 1.64 -1.20 12.35
CA VAL A 44 0.63 -0.32 12.93
C VAL A 44 1.24 0.89 13.63
N GLU A 45 2.42 0.73 14.23
CA GLU A 45 3.12 1.84 14.87
C GLU A 45 3.61 2.85 13.84
N ILE A 46 4.18 2.37 12.75
CA ILE A 46 4.67 3.21 11.65
C ILE A 46 3.49 3.90 10.96
N LEU A 47 2.44 3.15 10.70
CA LEU A 47 1.23 3.64 10.04
C LEU A 47 0.49 4.66 10.91
N GLY A 48 0.50 4.47 12.24
CA GLY A 48 -0.15 5.36 13.18
C GLY A 48 -1.64 5.08 13.38
N CYS A 49 -2.13 3.94 12.92
CA CYS A 49 -3.52 3.52 13.11
C CYS A 49 -3.62 2.00 12.92
N SER A 50 -4.77 1.44 13.29
CA SER A 50 -5.03 0.02 13.07
C SER A 50 -5.25 -0.26 11.59
N PHE A 51 -5.17 -1.54 11.20
CA PHE A 51 -5.47 -1.93 9.81
C PHE A 51 -6.92 -1.67 9.45
N GLU A 52 -7.84 -1.84 10.40
CA GLU A 52 -9.25 -1.56 10.20
C GLU A 52 -9.49 -0.07 9.95
N GLU A 53 -8.84 0.77 10.73
CA GLU A 53 -8.92 2.23 10.56
C GLU A 53 -8.31 2.66 9.22
N PHE A 54 -7.20 2.06 8.84
CA PHE A 54 -6.56 2.36 7.56
C PHE A 54 -7.44 1.94 6.38
N LYS A 55 -8.06 0.77 6.49
CA LYS A 55 -8.99 0.29 5.45
C LYS A 55 -10.12 1.31 5.25
N THR A 56 -10.74 1.75 6.34
CA THR A 56 -11.79 2.75 6.29
C THR A 56 -11.29 4.07 5.69
N TYR A 57 -10.11 4.49 6.09
CA TYR A 57 -9.50 5.72 5.60
C TYR A 57 -9.28 5.68 4.08
N ILE A 58 -8.72 4.60 3.58
CA ILE A 58 -8.47 4.43 2.15
C ILE A 58 -9.79 4.34 1.38
N GLU A 59 -10.77 3.59 1.91
CA GLU A 59 -12.08 3.46 1.27
C GLU A 59 -12.80 4.81 1.18
N SER A 60 -12.59 5.70 2.15
CA SER A 60 -13.16 7.03 2.10
C SER A 60 -12.64 7.87 0.94
N LYS A 61 -11.51 7.48 0.36
CA LYS A 61 -10.89 8.17 -0.77
C LYS A 61 -11.10 7.45 -2.10
N PHE A 62 -11.84 6.34 -2.09
CA PHE A 62 -12.10 5.57 -3.32
C PHE A 62 -12.90 6.39 -4.32
N GLU A 63 -12.46 6.35 -5.57
CA GLU A 63 -13.29 6.77 -6.69
C GLU A 63 -14.30 5.66 -6.99
N SER A 64 -15.36 5.96 -7.72
CA SER A 64 -16.48 5.04 -7.93
C SER A 64 -16.09 3.69 -8.54
N TRP A 65 -15.00 3.65 -9.29
CA TRP A 65 -14.52 2.43 -9.96
C TRP A 65 -13.55 1.61 -9.10
N MET A 66 -13.14 2.13 -7.94
CA MET A 66 -12.18 1.46 -7.06
C MET A 66 -12.87 0.52 -6.08
N ASN A 67 -12.27 -0.65 -5.89
CA ASN A 67 -12.66 -1.63 -4.86
C ASN A 67 -11.42 -2.47 -4.53
N TRP A 68 -11.51 -3.35 -3.54
CA TRP A 68 -10.34 -4.13 -3.14
C TRP A 68 -10.02 -5.25 -4.13
N GLU A 69 -10.95 -5.62 -4.99
CA GLU A 69 -10.75 -6.65 -6.01
C GLU A 69 -9.86 -6.15 -7.14
N ASN A 70 -9.87 -4.84 -7.44
CA ASN A 70 -9.00 -4.31 -8.49
C ASN A 70 -7.74 -3.64 -7.95
N TYR A 71 -7.43 -3.82 -6.67
CA TYR A 71 -6.18 -3.33 -6.09
C TYR A 71 -4.98 -4.02 -6.74
N GLY A 72 -3.99 -3.23 -7.15
CA GLY A 72 -2.75 -3.73 -7.73
C GLY A 72 -2.84 -4.24 -9.15
N LEU A 73 -3.99 -4.12 -9.80
CA LEU A 73 -4.16 -4.58 -11.18
C LEU A 73 -3.72 -3.49 -12.17
N TYR A 74 -3.08 -3.92 -13.25
CA TYR A 74 -2.59 -3.00 -14.26
C TYR A 74 -2.65 -3.66 -15.63
N ASN A 75 -3.30 -3.00 -16.58
CA ASN A 75 -3.40 -3.50 -17.96
C ASN A 75 -3.01 -2.43 -18.98
N GLY A 76 -2.40 -1.32 -18.52
CA GLY A 76 -1.99 -0.23 -19.39
C GLY A 76 -3.08 0.78 -19.70
N GLU A 77 -4.23 0.68 -19.05
CA GLU A 77 -5.36 1.58 -19.28
C GLU A 77 -5.74 2.32 -18.00
N LEU A 78 -6.39 3.48 -18.18
CA LEU A 78 -6.92 4.28 -17.07
C LEU A 78 -8.08 3.55 -16.39
N ASN A 79 -8.18 3.73 -15.07
CA ASN A 79 -9.33 3.29 -14.26
C ASN A 79 -9.61 1.78 -14.31
N TYR A 80 -8.57 0.99 -14.56
CA TYR A 80 -8.66 -0.47 -14.49
C TYR A 80 -8.34 -0.99 -13.11
N GLY A 81 -7.21 -0.57 -12.54
CA GLY A 81 -6.78 -0.93 -11.20
C GLY A 81 -6.18 0.25 -10.48
N TRP A 82 -5.93 0.08 -9.19
CA TRP A 82 -5.36 1.14 -8.36
C TRP A 82 -4.28 0.59 -7.45
N ASP A 83 -3.38 1.47 -7.03
CA ASP A 83 -2.28 1.16 -6.12
C ASP A 83 -2.42 2.01 -4.86
N LEU A 84 -1.83 1.52 -3.76
CA LEU A 84 -1.55 2.38 -2.61
C LEU A 84 -0.36 3.25 -2.98
N ASP A 85 -0.56 4.55 -2.94
CA ASP A 85 0.45 5.51 -3.34
C ASP A 85 0.85 6.39 -2.16
N HIS A 86 2.14 6.69 -2.06
CA HIS A 86 2.64 7.69 -1.11
C HIS A 86 2.48 9.06 -1.76
N ILE A 87 1.69 9.93 -1.15
CA ILE A 87 1.44 11.27 -1.69
C ILE A 87 2.77 12.00 -1.86
N ILE A 88 3.58 12.03 -0.81
CA ILE A 88 4.96 12.49 -0.88
C ILE A 88 5.81 11.23 -1.08
N PRO A 89 6.56 11.13 -2.19
CA PRO A 89 7.32 9.92 -2.49
C PRO A 89 8.36 9.59 -1.43
N THR A 90 8.46 8.31 -1.06
CA THR A 90 9.45 7.86 -0.08
C THR A 90 10.88 8.05 -0.58
N ALA A 91 11.09 8.09 -1.89
CA ALA A 91 12.39 8.37 -2.48
C ALA A 91 12.94 9.75 -2.08
N SER A 92 12.07 10.67 -1.65
CA SER A 92 12.48 11.99 -1.21
C SER A 92 13.02 12.03 0.22
N ALA A 93 12.88 10.92 0.98
CA ALA A 93 13.34 10.87 2.36
C ALA A 93 14.86 10.95 2.46
N LYS A 94 15.35 11.77 3.37
CA LYS A 94 16.78 11.98 3.58
C LYS A 94 17.31 11.32 4.85
N SER A 95 16.45 10.72 5.64
CA SER A 95 16.83 10.06 6.89
C SER A 95 15.89 8.92 7.21
N GLU A 96 16.30 8.09 8.16
CA GLU A 96 15.48 7.00 8.65
C GLU A 96 14.19 7.51 9.29
N VAL A 97 14.27 8.62 10.01
CA VAL A 97 13.09 9.22 10.63
C VAL A 97 12.11 9.69 9.55
N GLU A 98 12.60 10.31 8.48
CA GLU A 98 11.76 10.78 7.39
C GLU A 98 11.07 9.62 6.67
N ILE A 99 11.78 8.52 6.40
CA ILE A 99 11.15 7.37 5.72
C ILE A 99 10.03 6.78 6.57
N MET A 100 10.19 6.75 7.91
CA MET A 100 9.13 6.29 8.79
C MET A 100 7.94 7.25 8.76
N LEU A 101 8.19 8.55 8.81
CA LEU A 101 7.14 9.56 8.77
C LEU A 101 6.36 9.53 7.45
N LEU A 102 7.03 9.26 6.34
CA LEU A 102 6.38 9.17 5.03
C LEU A 102 5.52 7.92 4.88
N ASN A 103 5.59 6.99 5.82
CA ASN A 103 4.73 5.81 5.85
C ASN A 103 3.58 5.95 6.84
N LYS A 104 3.29 7.14 7.34
CA LYS A 104 2.10 7.38 8.12
C LYS A 104 0.85 7.32 7.24
N PHE A 105 -0.27 6.92 7.82
CA PHE A 105 -1.50 6.70 7.06
C PHE A 105 -1.93 7.95 6.27
N THR A 106 -1.65 9.13 6.79
CA THR A 106 -2.03 10.39 6.13
C THR A 106 -1.26 10.66 4.85
N ASN A 107 -0.16 9.95 4.61
CA ASN A 107 0.62 10.08 3.38
C ASN A 107 0.26 9.03 2.33
N PHE A 108 -0.84 8.28 2.54
CA PHE A 108 -1.31 7.28 1.59
C PHE A 108 -2.58 7.73 0.89
N GLN A 109 -2.72 7.31 -0.35
CA GLN A 109 -3.95 7.50 -1.12
C GLN A 109 -4.11 6.34 -2.09
N PRO A 110 -5.36 6.00 -2.47
CA PRO A 110 -5.56 5.11 -3.60
C PRO A 110 -5.36 5.92 -4.88
N LEU A 111 -4.55 5.41 -5.80
CA LEU A 111 -4.26 6.10 -7.05
C LEU A 111 -4.36 5.11 -8.20
N CYS A 112 -5.00 5.52 -9.29
CA CYS A 112 -5.09 4.72 -10.51
C CYS A 112 -3.70 4.18 -10.86
N SER A 113 -3.61 2.87 -11.12
CA SER A 113 -2.31 2.23 -11.39
C SER A 113 -1.62 2.82 -12.61
N TYR A 114 -2.38 3.16 -13.65
CA TYR A 114 -1.80 3.81 -14.83
C TYR A 114 -1.17 5.15 -14.46
N VAL A 115 -1.90 5.98 -13.69
CA VAL A 115 -1.39 7.29 -13.26
C VAL A 115 -0.15 7.10 -12.38
N ASN A 116 -0.20 6.18 -11.44
CA ASN A 116 0.90 5.93 -10.52
C ASN A 116 2.16 5.44 -11.23
N ARG A 117 2.01 4.46 -12.11
CA ARG A 117 3.15 3.75 -12.71
C ARG A 117 3.70 4.42 -13.97
N VAL A 118 2.88 5.15 -14.70
CA VAL A 118 3.27 5.75 -15.98
C VAL A 118 3.47 7.24 -15.88
N ILE A 119 2.60 7.94 -15.18
CA ILE A 119 2.60 9.41 -15.12
C ILE A 119 3.35 9.93 -13.90
N LYS A 120 2.91 9.53 -12.72
CA LYS A 120 3.46 10.06 -11.46
C LYS A 120 4.86 9.52 -11.18
N LYS A 121 5.01 8.20 -11.19
CA LYS A 121 6.22 7.53 -10.73
C LYS A 121 6.61 8.09 -9.35
N ASP A 122 7.80 8.67 -9.19
CA ASP A 122 8.25 9.25 -7.94
C ASP A 122 8.09 10.77 -7.90
N LYS A 123 7.22 11.31 -8.71
CA LYS A 123 6.93 12.75 -8.73
C LYS A 123 5.82 13.09 -7.75
N LEU A 124 5.87 14.32 -7.25
CA LEU A 124 4.80 14.86 -6.43
C LEU A 124 3.70 15.39 -7.35
N ILE A 125 2.52 14.77 -7.25
CA ILE A 125 1.35 15.18 -8.03
C ILE A 125 0.18 15.38 -7.11
#